data_3eb7f99081b1881f01574ad809bdadf8
#
_entry.id   3eb7f99081b1881f01574ad809bdadf8
#
_cell.length_a   1.000
_cell.length_b   1.000
_cell.length_c   1.000
_cell.angle_alpha   90.00
_cell.angle_beta   90.00
_cell.angle_gamma   90.00
#
_symmetry.space_group_name_H-M   'P 1'
#
loop_
_entity.id
_entity.type
_entity.pdbx_description
1 polymer ?
#
loop_
_entity_poly.entity_id
_entity_poly.type
_entity_poly.pdbx_seq_one_letter_code
_entity_poly.pdbx_strand_id
1 'polypeptide(L)'
;MVQKLKIGDKEFDSRLFLGTGKFGSSLLMQDAIISSGSELVTVALKRIDLETDTDSILAHLPQNINLLPNTSGARNAKEAVFAAQLAREALETNWLKLEIHPDPKYLLPDPIETLKATEELAKLGFIVLPYIHADPVLCKLLEDAGTAAVMPLGSPIGTNKGLRTIDFLEIIIEQSRVPVIVDAGIGAPSDAAKAMELGADAVLVNTAIAVAENPVNMALAFRMAVMAGRLAYESKLGLVQSTAIASSPLTAFLND
;
A
#
# COMPACT_ATOMS: atom_id res chain seq x y z
N MET A 1 16.47 -7.87 -14.60
CA MET A 1 15.24 -8.40 -13.94
C MET A 1 14.94 -7.47 -12.78
N VAL A 2 13.72 -7.01 -12.64
CA VAL A 2 13.30 -6.18 -11.49
C VAL A 2 13.47 -7.00 -10.22
N GLN A 3 14.07 -6.42 -9.20
CA GLN A 3 14.27 -7.09 -7.91
C GLN A 3 12.92 -7.37 -7.24
N LYS A 4 12.71 -8.58 -6.73
CA LYS A 4 11.51 -8.93 -5.95
C LYS A 4 11.42 -8.07 -4.69
N LEU A 5 10.20 -7.76 -4.30
CA LEU A 5 9.91 -7.09 -3.04
C LEU A 5 9.86 -8.13 -1.93
N LYS A 6 10.69 -7.96 -0.90
CA LYS A 6 10.65 -8.81 0.29
C LYS A 6 10.00 -8.06 1.45
N ILE A 7 8.97 -8.65 2.04
CA ILE A 7 8.30 -8.15 3.26
C ILE A 7 8.19 -9.34 4.22
N GLY A 8 8.73 -9.22 5.42
CA GLY A 8 8.72 -10.31 6.38
C GLY A 8 9.33 -11.60 5.81
N ASP A 9 8.52 -12.65 5.76
CA ASP A 9 8.88 -14.00 5.30
C ASP A 9 8.53 -14.26 3.82
N LYS A 10 7.93 -13.29 3.11
CA LYS A 10 7.45 -13.46 1.72
C LYS A 10 8.16 -12.57 0.72
N GLU A 11 8.19 -13.04 -0.52
CA GLU A 11 8.67 -12.30 -1.69
C GLU A 11 7.53 -12.11 -2.69
N PHE A 12 7.49 -10.92 -3.31
CA PHE A 12 6.47 -10.49 -4.25
C PHE A 12 7.11 -10.03 -5.56
N ASP A 13 6.54 -10.44 -6.68
CA ASP A 13 6.86 -9.90 -8.01
C ASP A 13 6.07 -8.60 -8.26
N SER A 14 4.86 -8.51 -7.71
CA SER A 14 4.01 -7.32 -7.80
C SER A 14 4.32 -6.32 -6.69
N ARG A 15 4.36 -5.04 -7.06
CA ARG A 15 4.46 -3.90 -6.13
C ARG A 15 3.14 -3.12 -6.03
N LEU A 16 2.07 -3.65 -6.62
CA LEU A 16 0.70 -3.16 -6.48
C LEU A 16 -0.08 -4.11 -5.56
N PHE A 17 -0.53 -3.60 -4.43
CA PHE A 17 -1.42 -4.30 -3.51
C PHE A 17 -2.83 -3.69 -3.58
N LEU A 18 -3.85 -4.51 -3.38
CA LEU A 18 -5.24 -4.08 -3.50
C LEU A 18 -6.02 -4.21 -2.19
N GLY A 19 -6.96 -3.28 -1.99
CA GLY A 19 -8.05 -3.47 -1.05
C GLY A 19 -9.25 -4.15 -1.72
N THR A 20 -10.08 -4.82 -0.93
CA THR A 20 -11.28 -5.53 -1.38
C THR A 20 -12.58 -4.76 -1.18
N GLY A 21 -12.50 -3.52 -0.67
CA GLY A 21 -13.69 -2.71 -0.38
C GLY A 21 -14.26 -1.98 -1.57
N LYS A 22 -15.57 -1.63 -1.49
CA LYS A 22 -16.29 -0.72 -2.40
C LYS A 22 -16.56 -1.24 -3.82
N PHE A 23 -16.17 -2.45 -4.18
CA PHE A 23 -16.54 -3.04 -5.46
C PHE A 23 -18.06 -3.27 -5.53
N GLY A 24 -18.63 -3.15 -6.73
CA GLY A 24 -20.06 -3.37 -6.97
C GLY A 24 -20.50 -4.82 -6.84
N SER A 25 -19.58 -5.78 -6.97
CA SER A 25 -19.82 -7.20 -6.75
C SER A 25 -18.51 -7.94 -6.45
N SER A 26 -18.61 -9.13 -5.85
CA SER A 26 -17.46 -10.00 -5.56
C SER A 26 -16.77 -10.49 -6.84
N LEU A 27 -17.53 -10.75 -7.91
CA LEU A 27 -16.98 -11.13 -9.22
C LEU A 27 -16.16 -9.99 -9.84
N LEU A 28 -16.68 -8.75 -9.80
CA LEU A 28 -15.95 -7.58 -10.31
C LEU A 28 -14.67 -7.32 -9.52
N MET A 29 -14.71 -7.55 -8.21
CA MET A 29 -13.52 -7.49 -7.34
C MET A 29 -12.48 -8.54 -7.77
N GLN A 30 -12.91 -9.79 -7.97
CA GLN A 30 -12.04 -10.88 -8.42
C GLN A 30 -11.35 -10.54 -9.75
N ASP A 31 -12.12 -10.10 -10.76
CA ASP A 31 -11.60 -9.73 -12.07
C ASP A 31 -10.59 -8.57 -11.98
N ALA A 32 -10.86 -7.58 -11.15
CA ALA A 32 -9.95 -6.46 -10.91
C ALA A 32 -8.65 -6.91 -10.21
N ILE A 33 -8.74 -7.81 -9.22
CA ILE A 33 -7.55 -8.39 -8.57
C ILE A 33 -6.69 -9.14 -9.58
N ILE A 34 -7.30 -9.99 -10.40
CA ILE A 34 -6.58 -10.75 -11.45
C ILE A 34 -5.91 -9.78 -12.43
N SER A 35 -6.64 -8.78 -12.93
CA SER A 35 -6.14 -7.79 -13.89
C SER A 35 -4.98 -6.95 -13.32
N SER A 36 -5.03 -6.63 -12.04
CA SER A 36 -3.97 -5.89 -11.34
C SER A 36 -2.67 -6.66 -11.22
N GLY A 37 -2.71 -7.98 -11.28
CA GLY A 37 -1.57 -8.84 -10.96
C GLY A 37 -1.11 -8.72 -9.51
N SER A 38 -1.97 -8.25 -8.61
CA SER A 38 -1.65 -8.16 -7.18
C SER A 38 -1.48 -9.55 -6.58
N GLU A 39 -0.49 -9.70 -5.73
CA GLU A 39 -0.20 -10.93 -4.98
C GLU A 39 -0.56 -10.81 -3.50
N LEU A 40 -0.99 -9.62 -3.06
CA LEU A 40 -1.41 -9.33 -1.69
C LEU A 40 -2.68 -8.47 -1.70
N VAL A 41 -3.71 -8.91 -0.99
CA VAL A 41 -4.95 -8.14 -0.84
C VAL A 41 -5.31 -7.95 0.63
N THR A 42 -5.78 -6.74 0.96
CA THR A 42 -6.27 -6.48 2.31
C THR A 42 -7.77 -6.74 2.41
N VAL A 43 -8.15 -7.39 3.51
CA VAL A 43 -9.54 -7.72 3.85
C VAL A 43 -9.88 -7.20 5.24
N ALA A 44 -11.01 -6.51 5.37
CA ALA A 44 -11.48 -6.05 6.68
C ALA A 44 -12.15 -7.20 7.42
N LEU A 45 -11.70 -7.48 8.65
CA LEU A 45 -12.28 -8.54 9.50
C LEU A 45 -13.79 -8.44 9.66
N LYS A 46 -14.31 -7.23 9.81
CA LYS A 46 -15.76 -6.97 9.92
C LYS A 46 -16.58 -7.42 8.71
N ARG A 47 -15.93 -7.76 7.59
CA ARG A 47 -16.58 -8.23 6.35
C ARG A 47 -16.46 -9.74 6.15
N ILE A 48 -15.73 -10.41 7.04
CA ILE A 48 -15.58 -11.85 6.98
C ILE A 48 -16.74 -12.42 7.79
N ASP A 49 -17.80 -12.81 7.10
CA ASP A 49 -18.87 -13.58 7.70
C ASP A 49 -18.46 -15.06 7.70
N LEU A 50 -18.10 -15.56 8.86
CA LEU A 50 -17.68 -16.96 9.05
C LEU A 50 -18.88 -17.93 9.09
N GLU A 51 -20.12 -17.42 9.15
CA GLU A 51 -21.31 -18.23 9.33
C GLU A 51 -22.15 -18.40 8.05
N THR A 52 -22.01 -17.51 7.05
CA THR A 52 -22.79 -17.58 5.80
C THR A 52 -21.91 -17.90 4.58
N ASP A 53 -22.06 -19.11 4.08
CA ASP A 53 -21.19 -19.75 3.08
C ASP A 53 -21.41 -19.29 1.62
N THR A 54 -22.36 -18.39 1.34
CA THR A 54 -22.84 -18.20 -0.04
C THR A 54 -22.36 -16.95 -0.76
N ASP A 55 -21.74 -15.97 -0.06
CA ASP A 55 -21.22 -14.74 -0.71
C ASP A 55 -19.97 -14.19 0.03
N SER A 56 -19.17 -15.07 0.60
CA SER A 56 -17.94 -14.70 1.28
C SER A 56 -16.95 -14.10 0.30
N ILE A 57 -16.41 -12.91 0.62
CA ILE A 57 -15.31 -12.28 -0.12
C ILE A 57 -14.18 -13.28 -0.35
N LEU A 58 -13.90 -14.15 0.61
CA LEU A 58 -12.82 -15.14 0.55
C LEU A 58 -13.04 -16.17 -0.57
N ALA A 59 -14.29 -16.57 -0.84
CA ALA A 59 -14.61 -17.53 -1.91
C ALA A 59 -14.30 -16.98 -3.33
N HIS A 60 -14.24 -15.66 -3.47
CA HIS A 60 -13.97 -14.98 -4.75
C HIS A 60 -12.52 -14.49 -4.89
N LEU A 61 -11.66 -14.81 -3.93
CA LEU A 61 -10.25 -14.47 -4.06
C LEU A 61 -9.50 -15.52 -4.89
N PRO A 62 -8.52 -15.11 -5.73
CA PRO A 62 -7.66 -16.06 -6.42
C PRO A 62 -6.96 -17.02 -5.45
N GLN A 63 -6.83 -18.30 -5.81
CA GLN A 63 -6.33 -19.35 -4.91
C GLN A 63 -4.94 -19.08 -4.30
N ASN A 64 -4.08 -18.35 -5.00
CA ASN A 64 -2.70 -18.09 -4.58
C ASN A 64 -2.50 -16.66 -4.03
N ILE A 65 -3.58 -15.96 -3.71
CA ILE A 65 -3.48 -14.60 -3.19
C ILE A 65 -3.07 -14.62 -1.70
N ASN A 66 -2.14 -13.75 -1.32
CA ASN A 66 -1.81 -13.56 0.08
C ASN A 66 -2.84 -12.65 0.73
N LEU A 67 -3.29 -13.02 1.92
CA LEU A 67 -4.23 -12.22 2.70
C LEU A 67 -3.49 -11.29 3.65
N LEU A 68 -3.96 -10.06 3.72
CA LEU A 68 -3.53 -9.06 4.69
C LEU A 68 -4.77 -8.57 5.44
N PRO A 69 -5.21 -9.29 6.49
CA PRO A 69 -6.31 -8.82 7.33
C PRO A 69 -6.02 -7.45 7.90
N ASN A 70 -7.04 -6.60 8.04
CA ASN A 70 -6.88 -5.30 8.68
C ASN A 70 -7.79 -5.14 9.90
N THR A 71 -7.34 -4.32 10.85
CA THR A 71 -8.05 -4.00 12.08
C THR A 71 -8.93 -2.75 11.95
N SER A 72 -9.35 -2.42 10.73
CA SER A 72 -10.19 -1.25 10.47
C SER A 72 -11.43 -1.20 11.36
N GLY A 73 -11.61 -0.09 12.04
CA GLY A 73 -12.66 0.14 13.03
C GLY A 73 -12.23 -0.08 14.48
N ALA A 74 -10.99 -0.51 14.75
CA ALA A 74 -10.39 -0.41 16.07
C ALA A 74 -10.12 1.07 16.40
N ARG A 75 -10.36 1.45 17.66
CA ARG A 75 -10.22 2.84 18.11
C ARG A 75 -9.02 3.04 19.04
N ASN A 76 -8.42 1.95 19.50
CA ASN A 76 -7.25 1.94 20.38
C ASN A 76 -6.45 0.65 20.19
N ALA A 77 -5.27 0.59 20.81
CA ALA A 77 -4.36 -0.55 20.70
C ALA A 77 -4.99 -1.87 21.19
N LYS A 78 -5.72 -1.86 22.31
CA LYS A 78 -6.36 -3.05 22.87
C LYS A 78 -7.38 -3.66 21.91
N GLU A 79 -8.22 -2.84 21.30
CA GLU A 79 -9.20 -3.29 20.30
C GLU A 79 -8.48 -3.87 19.06
N ALA A 80 -7.39 -3.22 18.61
CA ALA A 80 -6.62 -3.67 17.45
C ALA A 80 -5.91 -5.01 17.71
N VAL A 81 -5.27 -5.17 18.86
CA VAL A 81 -4.61 -6.42 19.26
C VAL A 81 -5.61 -7.57 19.35
N PHE A 82 -6.76 -7.33 19.98
CA PHE A 82 -7.82 -8.34 20.06
C PHE A 82 -8.34 -8.74 18.66
N ALA A 83 -8.62 -7.75 17.80
CA ALA A 83 -9.04 -8.02 16.43
C ALA A 83 -7.97 -8.80 15.63
N ALA A 84 -6.69 -8.48 15.81
CA ALA A 84 -5.58 -9.19 15.17
C ALA A 84 -5.52 -10.67 15.60
N GLN A 85 -5.71 -10.97 16.88
CA GLN A 85 -5.74 -12.34 17.37
C GLN A 85 -6.91 -13.13 16.77
N LEU A 86 -8.10 -12.52 16.70
CA LEU A 86 -9.25 -13.14 16.01
C LEU A 86 -8.96 -13.39 14.53
N ALA A 87 -8.30 -12.43 13.83
CA ALA A 87 -7.91 -12.61 12.43
C ALA A 87 -6.97 -13.79 12.24
N ARG A 88 -5.98 -13.94 13.12
CA ARG A 88 -5.03 -15.04 13.07
C ARG A 88 -5.72 -16.39 13.18
N GLU A 89 -6.63 -16.53 14.15
CA GLU A 89 -7.39 -17.77 14.34
C GLU A 89 -8.32 -18.07 13.14
N ALA A 90 -8.98 -17.03 12.60
CA ALA A 90 -9.95 -17.20 11.53
C ALA A 90 -9.32 -17.44 10.15
N LEU A 91 -8.16 -16.84 9.87
CA LEU A 91 -7.52 -16.84 8.55
C LEU A 91 -6.18 -17.57 8.51
N GLU A 92 -5.77 -18.16 9.63
CA GLU A 92 -4.51 -18.90 9.76
C GLU A 92 -3.29 -18.12 9.23
N THR A 93 -3.24 -16.80 9.51
CA THR A 93 -2.16 -15.93 9.07
C THR A 93 -1.66 -15.01 10.18
N ASN A 94 -0.34 -14.79 10.23
CA ASN A 94 0.28 -13.80 11.11
C ASN A 94 0.43 -12.42 10.45
N TRP A 95 0.07 -12.29 9.18
CA TRP A 95 0.12 -11.01 8.46
C TRP A 95 -1.01 -10.11 8.90
N LEU A 96 -0.71 -8.83 9.13
CA LEU A 96 -1.69 -7.87 9.62
C LEU A 96 -1.41 -6.46 9.10
N LYS A 97 -2.42 -5.84 8.50
CA LYS A 97 -2.46 -4.39 8.31
C LYS A 97 -3.09 -3.76 9.55
N LEU A 98 -2.25 -3.11 10.34
CA LEU A 98 -2.69 -2.46 11.57
C LEU A 98 -3.31 -1.09 11.26
N GLU A 99 -4.59 -0.95 11.55
CA GLU A 99 -5.35 0.29 11.40
C GLU A 99 -6.06 0.64 12.71
N ILE A 100 -5.82 1.84 13.25
CA ILE A 100 -6.50 2.36 14.45
C ILE A 100 -7.05 3.74 14.12
N HIS A 101 -8.37 3.86 14.08
CA HIS A 101 -9.08 5.08 13.69
C HIS A 101 -10.00 5.54 14.82
N PRO A 102 -9.56 6.44 15.70
CA PRO A 102 -10.41 6.97 16.79
C PRO A 102 -11.59 7.77 16.23
N ASP A 103 -11.42 8.43 15.07
CA ASP A 103 -12.48 9.16 14.38
C ASP A 103 -12.95 8.40 13.12
N PRO A 104 -14.17 7.84 13.14
CA PRO A 104 -14.71 7.10 12.01
C PRO A 104 -15.06 7.97 10.79
N LYS A 105 -15.10 9.31 10.94
CA LYS A 105 -15.45 10.24 9.85
C LYS A 105 -14.26 10.45 8.90
N TYR A 106 -13.07 10.61 9.44
CA TYR A 106 -11.90 10.93 8.62
C TYR A 106 -10.93 9.75 8.46
N LEU A 107 -11.08 8.72 9.29
CA LEU A 107 -10.26 7.49 9.25
C LEU A 107 -8.75 7.79 9.31
N LEU A 108 -8.38 8.82 10.07
CA LEU A 108 -6.98 9.15 10.30
C LEU A 108 -6.40 8.25 11.39
N PRO A 109 -5.17 7.77 11.22
CA PRO A 109 -4.55 6.85 12.16
C PRO A 109 -4.09 7.56 13.44
N ASP A 110 -4.27 6.91 14.60
CA ASP A 110 -3.72 7.36 15.88
C ASP A 110 -2.26 6.92 16.01
N PRO A 111 -1.28 7.84 16.07
CA PRO A 111 0.13 7.47 16.10
C PRO A 111 0.56 6.77 17.40
N ILE A 112 -0.02 7.17 18.54
CA ILE A 112 0.35 6.64 19.86
C ILE A 112 -0.20 5.23 20.04
N GLU A 113 -1.47 5.03 19.73
CA GLU A 113 -2.11 3.72 19.85
C GLU A 113 -1.55 2.74 18.79
N THR A 114 -1.19 3.23 17.58
CA THR A 114 -0.55 2.41 16.56
C THR A 114 0.82 1.92 16.99
N LEU A 115 1.65 2.78 17.61
CA LEU A 115 2.95 2.37 18.13
C LEU A 115 2.81 1.32 19.24
N LYS A 116 1.93 1.54 20.22
CA LYS A 116 1.65 0.57 21.30
C LYS A 116 1.19 -0.78 20.77
N ALA A 117 0.24 -0.78 19.83
CA ALA A 117 -0.24 -2.01 19.23
C ALA A 117 0.85 -2.74 18.45
N THR A 118 1.70 -2.01 17.70
CA THR A 118 2.81 -2.59 16.96
C THR A 118 3.79 -3.30 17.88
N GLU A 119 4.18 -2.69 19.01
CA GLU A 119 5.08 -3.29 20.00
C GLU A 119 4.53 -4.59 20.56
N GLU A 120 3.24 -4.64 20.86
CA GLU A 120 2.58 -5.84 21.39
C GLU A 120 2.44 -6.92 20.33
N LEU A 121 1.97 -6.56 19.13
CA LEU A 121 1.74 -7.50 18.05
C LEU A 121 3.05 -8.11 17.52
N ALA A 122 4.13 -7.33 17.41
CA ALA A 122 5.44 -7.83 17.04
C ALA A 122 5.96 -8.89 18.04
N LYS A 123 5.80 -8.65 19.36
CA LYS A 123 6.13 -9.62 20.42
C LYS A 123 5.28 -10.89 20.32
N LEU A 124 4.04 -10.79 19.83
CA LEU A 124 3.13 -11.93 19.61
C LEU A 124 3.42 -12.67 18.29
N GLY A 125 4.45 -12.26 17.53
CA GLY A 125 4.88 -12.90 16.30
C GLY A 125 4.07 -12.51 15.06
N PHE A 126 3.34 -11.40 15.08
CA PHE A 126 2.67 -10.87 13.89
C PHE A 126 3.66 -10.18 12.96
N ILE A 127 3.40 -10.30 11.66
CA ILE A 127 4.04 -9.53 10.59
C ILE A 127 3.19 -8.27 10.41
N VAL A 128 3.59 -7.19 11.11
CA VAL A 128 2.78 -5.97 11.24
C VAL A 128 3.14 -4.98 10.14
N LEU A 129 2.12 -4.49 9.42
CA LEU A 129 2.20 -3.42 8.42
C LEU A 129 1.28 -2.27 8.89
N PRO A 130 1.77 -1.29 9.66
CA PRO A 130 0.95 -0.24 10.24
C PRO A 130 0.62 0.86 9.23
N TYR A 131 -0.67 1.18 9.10
CA TYR A 131 -1.17 2.37 8.41
C TYR A 131 -1.01 3.60 9.30
N ILE A 132 -0.32 4.62 8.79
CA ILE A 132 0.11 5.79 9.57
C ILE A 132 0.02 7.08 8.75
N HIS A 133 0.08 8.21 9.44
CA HIS A 133 0.45 9.48 8.80
C HIS A 133 1.86 9.37 8.19
N ALA A 134 2.16 10.18 7.16
CA ALA A 134 3.50 10.29 6.63
C ALA A 134 4.39 11.08 7.63
N ASP A 135 4.77 10.41 8.71
CA ASP A 135 5.60 10.94 9.79
C ASP A 135 6.92 10.16 9.87
N PRO A 136 8.05 10.79 9.46
CA PRO A 136 9.36 10.13 9.46
C PRO A 136 9.82 9.69 10.87
N VAL A 137 9.45 10.42 11.91
CA VAL A 137 9.84 10.09 13.30
C VAL A 137 9.06 8.86 13.76
N LEU A 138 7.75 8.82 13.51
CA LEU A 138 6.93 7.67 13.84
C LEU A 138 7.38 6.41 13.08
N CYS A 139 7.75 6.54 11.79
CA CYS A 139 8.30 5.41 11.02
C CYS A 139 9.51 4.77 11.70
N LYS A 140 10.45 5.57 12.22
CA LYS A 140 11.61 5.07 12.97
C LYS A 140 11.21 4.34 14.24
N LEU A 141 10.27 4.89 15.01
CA LEU A 141 9.78 4.25 16.23
C LEU A 141 9.10 2.90 15.93
N LEU A 142 8.35 2.82 14.82
CA LEU A 142 7.70 1.58 14.38
C LEU A 142 8.71 0.53 13.90
N GLU A 143 9.78 0.95 13.20
CA GLU A 143 10.89 0.06 12.84
C GLU A 143 11.55 -0.53 14.09
N ASP A 144 11.82 0.30 15.11
CA ASP A 144 12.41 -0.15 16.37
C ASP A 144 11.46 -1.05 17.18
N ALA A 145 10.14 -0.86 17.01
CA ALA A 145 9.11 -1.74 17.57
C ALA A 145 8.98 -3.09 16.85
N GLY A 146 9.62 -3.27 15.69
CA GLY A 146 9.67 -4.53 14.96
C GLY A 146 8.62 -4.69 13.87
N THR A 147 8.16 -3.58 13.27
CA THR A 147 7.28 -3.64 12.09
C THR A 147 7.97 -4.28 10.89
N ALA A 148 7.21 -4.97 10.03
CA ALA A 148 7.74 -5.61 8.82
C ALA A 148 7.79 -4.67 7.59
N ALA A 149 6.99 -3.62 7.61
CA ALA A 149 6.94 -2.54 6.64
C ALA A 149 6.27 -1.32 7.28
N VAL A 150 6.39 -0.14 6.71
CA VAL A 150 5.59 1.04 7.09
C VAL A 150 4.65 1.43 5.96
N MET A 151 3.42 1.85 6.31
CA MET A 151 2.39 2.20 5.34
C MET A 151 1.94 3.67 5.52
N PRO A 152 2.80 4.64 5.15
CA PRO A 152 2.45 6.06 5.23
C PRO A 152 1.38 6.42 4.19
N LEU A 153 0.40 7.26 4.59
CA LEU A 153 -0.64 7.74 3.69
C LEU A 153 -0.12 8.76 2.67
N GLY A 154 -0.60 8.68 1.43
CA GLY A 154 -0.43 9.73 0.44
C GLY A 154 -1.42 10.89 0.66
N SER A 155 -2.66 10.58 1.03
CA SER A 155 -3.71 11.48 1.50
C SER A 155 -4.80 10.67 2.22
N PRO A 156 -5.78 11.28 2.91
CA PRO A 156 -6.75 10.54 3.71
C PRO A 156 -7.51 9.46 2.92
N ILE A 157 -7.84 8.36 3.59
CA ILE A 157 -8.53 7.20 3.01
C ILE A 157 -9.75 7.61 2.18
N GLY A 158 -9.87 7.08 0.96
CA GLY A 158 -11.05 7.23 0.12
C GLY A 158 -11.22 8.61 -0.53
N THR A 159 -10.23 9.50 -0.42
CA THR A 159 -10.33 10.86 -0.95
C THR A 159 -9.88 11.01 -2.40
N ASN A 160 -9.11 10.07 -2.94
CA ASN A 160 -8.52 10.13 -4.29
C ASN A 160 -7.77 11.44 -4.59
N LYS A 161 -7.17 12.07 -3.55
CA LYS A 161 -6.47 13.36 -3.68
C LYS A 161 -5.02 13.25 -4.15
N GLY A 162 -4.54 12.01 -4.34
CA GLY A 162 -3.18 11.73 -4.75
C GLY A 162 -2.16 11.91 -3.63
N LEU A 163 -0.91 12.10 -4.01
CA LEU A 163 0.21 12.25 -3.08
C LEU A 163 0.28 13.70 -2.56
N ARG A 164 -0.23 13.93 -1.36
CA ARG A 164 -0.19 15.25 -0.68
C ARG A 164 0.89 15.34 0.38
N THR A 165 1.64 14.26 0.58
CA THR A 165 2.67 14.12 1.62
C THR A 165 4.05 13.83 1.01
N ILE A 166 4.30 14.25 -0.23
CA ILE A 166 5.52 13.91 -1.01
C ILE A 166 6.78 14.22 -0.22
N ASP A 167 6.93 15.42 0.33
CA ASP A 167 8.14 15.85 1.04
C ASP A 167 8.46 14.94 2.24
N PHE A 168 7.41 14.46 2.93
CA PHE A 168 7.57 13.52 4.04
C PHE A 168 7.85 12.10 3.55
N LEU A 169 7.22 11.68 2.44
CA LEU A 169 7.47 10.37 1.83
C LEU A 169 8.91 10.23 1.36
N GLU A 170 9.50 11.27 0.76
CA GLU A 170 10.91 11.29 0.36
C GLU A 170 11.84 11.04 1.55
N ILE A 171 11.60 11.71 2.69
CA ILE A 171 12.38 11.51 3.92
C ILE A 171 12.21 10.08 4.46
N ILE A 172 10.96 9.58 4.48
CA ILE A 172 10.68 8.22 4.95
C ILE A 172 11.40 7.19 4.07
N ILE A 173 11.29 7.30 2.74
CA ILE A 173 11.90 6.38 1.78
C ILE A 173 13.43 6.39 1.93
N GLU A 174 14.05 7.57 2.06
CA GLU A 174 15.50 7.69 2.22
C GLU A 174 16.02 7.03 3.50
N GLN A 175 15.25 7.14 4.60
CA GLN A 175 15.72 6.72 5.92
C GLN A 175 15.27 5.34 6.35
N SER A 176 14.28 4.73 5.67
CA SER A 176 13.66 3.49 6.11
C SER A 176 14.59 2.29 5.95
N ARG A 177 14.58 1.42 6.97
CA ARG A 177 15.27 0.12 6.98
C ARG A 177 14.34 -1.03 6.63
N VAL A 178 13.04 -0.74 6.51
CA VAL A 178 11.99 -1.69 6.13
C VAL A 178 11.27 -1.17 4.89
N PRO A 179 10.57 -2.02 4.12
CA PRO A 179 9.81 -1.58 2.97
C PRO A 179 8.81 -0.47 3.27
N VAL A 180 8.73 0.52 2.37
CA VAL A 180 7.79 1.63 2.43
C VAL A 180 6.68 1.38 1.41
N ILE A 181 5.45 1.23 1.89
CA ILE A 181 4.26 0.99 1.08
C ILE A 181 3.38 2.24 1.16
N VAL A 182 3.29 3.02 0.10
CA VAL A 182 2.40 4.18 0.10
C VAL A 182 0.96 3.70 0.03
N ASP A 183 0.18 4.03 1.07
CA ASP A 183 -1.21 3.61 1.22
C ASP A 183 -2.13 4.82 1.26
N ALA A 184 -3.38 4.63 0.88
CA ALA A 184 -4.47 5.60 0.97
C ALA A 184 -4.31 6.87 0.12
N GLY A 185 -5.43 7.35 -0.35
CA GLY A 185 -5.57 8.60 -1.06
C GLY A 185 -5.05 8.61 -2.50
N ILE A 186 -4.36 7.57 -2.95
CA ILE A 186 -3.95 7.39 -4.35
C ILE A 186 -5.20 7.40 -5.23
N GLY A 187 -5.30 8.35 -6.16
CA GLY A 187 -6.50 8.61 -6.94
C GLY A 187 -6.38 8.26 -8.41
N ALA A 188 -5.16 8.21 -8.93
CA ALA A 188 -4.90 7.94 -10.34
C ALA A 188 -3.65 7.05 -10.53
N PRO A 189 -3.55 6.32 -11.67
CA PRO A 189 -2.34 5.58 -12.01
C PRO A 189 -1.07 6.44 -11.97
N SER A 190 -1.14 7.71 -12.35
CA SER A 190 -0.01 8.66 -12.27
C SER A 190 0.48 8.90 -10.84
N ASP A 191 -0.40 8.88 -9.83
CA ASP A 191 0.02 8.98 -8.43
C ASP A 191 0.84 7.76 -8.01
N ALA A 192 0.39 6.57 -8.44
CA ALA A 192 1.10 5.32 -8.17
C ALA A 192 2.47 5.28 -8.87
N ALA A 193 2.54 5.69 -10.15
CA ALA A 193 3.81 5.84 -10.87
C ALA A 193 4.75 6.79 -10.12
N LYS A 194 4.22 7.95 -9.69
CA LYS A 194 5.00 8.94 -8.94
C LYS A 194 5.53 8.40 -7.61
N ALA A 195 4.71 7.67 -6.85
CA ALA A 195 5.16 7.03 -5.61
C ALA A 195 6.34 6.06 -5.88
N MET A 196 6.24 5.26 -6.94
CA MET A 196 7.30 4.32 -7.33
C MET A 196 8.55 5.04 -7.83
N GLU A 197 8.42 6.15 -8.58
CA GLU A 197 9.54 7.00 -9.03
C GLU A 197 10.30 7.65 -7.86
N LEU A 198 9.60 7.98 -6.75
CA LEU A 198 10.22 8.46 -5.51
C LEU A 198 11.05 7.38 -4.81
N GLY A 199 10.81 6.11 -5.13
CA GLY A 199 11.50 4.98 -4.53
C GLY A 199 10.69 4.19 -3.52
N ALA A 200 9.38 4.43 -3.40
CA ALA A 200 8.52 3.56 -2.61
C ALA A 200 8.66 2.10 -3.06
N ASP A 201 8.56 1.17 -2.12
CA ASP A 201 8.69 -0.26 -2.42
C ASP A 201 7.43 -0.86 -3.03
N ALA A 202 6.27 -0.35 -2.62
CA ALA A 202 4.98 -0.72 -3.17
C ALA A 202 3.94 0.39 -2.94
N VAL A 203 2.77 0.21 -3.54
CA VAL A 203 1.57 1.01 -3.26
C VAL A 203 0.40 0.09 -2.95
N LEU A 204 -0.50 0.52 -2.07
CA LEU A 204 -1.78 -0.13 -1.84
C LEU A 204 -2.91 0.78 -2.30
N VAL A 205 -3.73 0.27 -3.22
CA VAL A 205 -4.83 1.02 -3.85
C VAL A 205 -6.14 0.27 -3.66
N ASN A 206 -7.21 0.99 -3.36
CA ASN A 206 -8.55 0.40 -3.30
C ASN A 206 -9.57 1.30 -3.99
N THR A 207 -9.94 2.44 -3.38
CA THR A 207 -11.07 3.28 -3.82
C THR A 207 -10.95 3.67 -5.29
N ALA A 208 -9.79 4.13 -5.75
CA ALA A 208 -9.60 4.60 -7.13
C ALA A 208 -9.88 3.51 -8.18
N ILE A 209 -9.65 2.25 -7.84
CA ILE A 209 -9.96 1.11 -8.70
C ILE A 209 -11.44 0.74 -8.56
N ALA A 210 -11.88 0.53 -7.32
CA ALA A 210 -13.20 -0.05 -7.05
C ALA A 210 -14.38 0.83 -7.49
N VAL A 211 -14.22 2.16 -7.51
CA VAL A 211 -15.29 3.11 -7.90
C VAL A 211 -15.16 3.62 -9.35
N ALA A 212 -14.18 3.15 -10.11
CA ALA A 212 -14.06 3.48 -11.52
C ALA A 212 -15.23 2.90 -12.32
N GLU A 213 -15.59 3.51 -13.44
CA GLU A 213 -16.61 2.96 -14.35
C GLU A 213 -16.25 1.55 -14.85
N ASN A 214 -14.95 1.31 -15.04
CA ASN A 214 -14.40 0.00 -15.38
C ASN A 214 -13.25 -0.35 -14.42
N PRO A 215 -13.55 -1.01 -13.27
CA PRO A 215 -12.54 -1.37 -12.29
C PRO A 215 -11.45 -2.30 -12.81
N VAL A 216 -11.80 -3.20 -13.75
CA VAL A 216 -10.85 -4.16 -14.34
C VAL A 216 -9.77 -3.45 -15.15
N ASN A 217 -10.19 -2.54 -16.05
CA ASN A 217 -9.27 -1.74 -16.83
C ASN A 217 -8.49 -0.75 -15.96
N MET A 218 -9.10 -0.20 -14.92
CA MET A 218 -8.42 0.69 -13.98
C MET A 218 -7.34 -0.06 -13.18
N ALA A 219 -7.61 -1.30 -12.77
CA ALA A 219 -6.63 -2.17 -12.12
C ALA A 219 -5.43 -2.45 -13.02
N LEU A 220 -5.68 -2.75 -14.31
CA LEU A 220 -4.61 -2.90 -15.30
C LEU A 220 -3.80 -1.63 -15.48
N ALA A 221 -4.45 -0.47 -15.55
CA ALA A 221 -3.77 0.83 -15.67
C ALA A 221 -2.86 1.10 -14.46
N PHE A 222 -3.31 0.81 -13.23
CA PHE A 222 -2.48 0.90 -12.04
C PHE A 222 -1.30 -0.07 -12.06
N ARG A 223 -1.49 -1.31 -12.50
CA ARG A 223 -0.40 -2.28 -12.69
C ARG A 223 0.68 -1.72 -13.62
N MET A 224 0.29 -1.23 -14.78
CA MET A 224 1.22 -0.65 -15.76
C MET A 224 1.97 0.56 -15.19
N ALA A 225 1.28 1.43 -14.48
CA ALA A 225 1.85 2.62 -13.84
C ALA A 225 2.89 2.27 -12.77
N VAL A 226 2.57 1.31 -11.90
CA VAL A 226 3.49 0.82 -10.85
C VAL A 226 4.74 0.19 -11.47
N MET A 227 4.58 -0.62 -12.51
CA MET A 227 5.70 -1.22 -13.23
C MET A 227 6.57 -0.16 -13.89
N ALA A 228 5.96 0.82 -14.57
CA ALA A 228 6.68 1.91 -15.23
C ALA A 228 7.45 2.78 -14.23
N GLY A 229 6.81 3.19 -13.13
CA GLY A 229 7.44 4.00 -12.09
C GLY A 229 8.61 3.28 -11.42
N ARG A 230 8.45 1.99 -11.10
CA ARG A 230 9.55 1.20 -10.52
C ARG A 230 10.72 1.05 -11.49
N LEU A 231 10.45 0.76 -12.75
CA LEU A 231 11.48 0.65 -13.77
C LEU A 231 12.22 1.98 -13.96
N ALA A 232 11.51 3.11 -13.95
CA ALA A 232 12.09 4.45 -14.01
C ALA A 232 13.02 4.72 -12.81
N TYR A 233 12.59 4.40 -11.59
CA TYR A 233 13.39 4.52 -10.38
C TYR A 233 14.68 3.69 -10.46
N GLU A 234 14.59 2.42 -10.84
CA GLU A 234 15.76 1.53 -10.97
C GLU A 234 16.72 1.96 -12.10
N SER A 235 16.17 2.58 -13.14
CA SER A 235 16.96 3.15 -14.26
C SER A 235 17.62 4.49 -13.92
N LYS A 236 17.27 5.09 -12.80
CA LYS A 236 17.67 6.42 -12.33
C LYS A 236 17.19 7.52 -13.28
N LEU A 237 16.26 8.33 -12.81
CA LEU A 237 15.73 9.48 -13.55
C LEU A 237 16.84 10.47 -13.90
N GLY A 238 16.71 11.11 -15.06
CA GLY A 238 17.61 12.20 -15.46
C GLY A 238 17.52 13.38 -14.48
N LEU A 239 18.63 14.09 -14.31
CA LEU A 239 18.69 15.25 -13.43
C LEU A 239 17.77 16.37 -13.94
N VAL A 240 17.04 16.99 -13.03
CA VAL A 240 16.30 18.23 -13.29
C VAL A 240 17.30 19.37 -13.41
N GLN A 241 17.27 20.09 -14.51
CA GLN A 241 18.17 21.21 -14.80
C GLN A 241 17.41 22.54 -14.81
N SER A 242 18.03 23.59 -14.33
CA SER A 242 17.48 24.96 -14.40
C SER A 242 17.75 25.64 -15.75
N THR A 243 18.69 25.12 -16.55
CA THR A 243 19.08 25.65 -17.84
C THR A 243 18.97 24.58 -18.92
N ALA A 244 18.68 24.99 -20.15
CA ALA A 244 18.62 24.08 -21.27
C ALA A 244 20.03 23.57 -21.64
N ILE A 245 20.13 22.25 -21.84
CA ILE A 245 21.33 21.61 -22.41
C ILE A 245 20.98 21.12 -23.81
N ALA A 246 21.69 21.60 -24.82
CA ALA A 246 21.46 21.18 -26.19
C ALA A 246 21.79 19.69 -26.35
N SER A 247 20.87 18.92 -26.95
CA SER A 247 21.08 17.50 -27.27
C SER A 247 22.04 17.27 -28.45
N SER A 248 22.27 18.32 -29.25
CA SER A 248 23.20 18.31 -30.40
C SER A 248 23.97 19.62 -30.39
N PRO A 249 25.23 19.66 -30.88
CA PRO A 249 25.96 20.90 -31.06
C PRO A 249 25.19 21.83 -32.04
N LEU A 250 24.73 22.99 -31.52
CA LEU A 250 23.91 23.92 -32.30
C LEU A 250 24.67 24.57 -33.48
N THR A 251 25.99 24.50 -33.50
CA THR A 251 26.87 25.21 -34.44
C THR A 251 27.81 24.28 -35.20
N ALA A 252 27.70 22.95 -35.09
CA ALA A 252 28.61 22.02 -35.76
C ALA A 252 28.60 22.15 -37.29
N PHE A 253 27.48 22.58 -37.88
CA PHE A 253 27.32 22.78 -39.32
C PHE A 253 27.73 24.20 -39.80
N LEU A 254 28.08 25.09 -38.87
CA LEU A 254 28.53 26.47 -39.20
C LEU A 254 30.05 26.59 -39.25
N ASN A 255 30.78 25.54 -38.96
CA ASN A 255 32.24 25.52 -38.92
C ASN A 255 32.89 24.82 -40.13
N ASP A 256 32.11 24.55 -41.20
CA ASP A 256 32.58 24.04 -42.48
C ASP A 256 32.74 25.19 -43.51
#